data_c118e3ee15568fd5818c842ce178f7b0
#
_entry.id   c118e3ee15568fd5818c842ce178f7b0
#
_cell.length_a   1.000
_cell.length_b   1.000
_cell.length_c   1.000
_cell.angle_alpha   90.00
_cell.angle_beta   90.00
_cell.angle_gamma   90.00
#
_symmetry.space_group_name_H-M   'P 1'
#
loop_
_entity.id
_entity.type
_entity.pdbx_description
1 polymer ?
#
loop_
_entity_poly.entity_id
_entity_poly.type
_entity_poly.pdbx_seq_one_letter_code
_entity_poly.pdbx_strand_id
1 'polypeptide(L)'
;MNEKKRPNFPDKYHLSRKESVYLLKKNIVELVYNAGKFEGLNTTLLQTEEIIKYNRANNVAVDDVLTVVNLKRGFEMLLNDLQEPLLETSKRINRIVAAEDALFPGEIRTGGVEVSTIQGRYVPPMLTETEIKDQYDEIMNQDISETEKALRWFLFISKNQIFWDGNKRTALLSTNKIMFRNGSGVLSIPETAFIKFNELLSTYYSSQAIAELEVLSFMYEHCIFGIDYS
;
A
#
# COMPACT_ATOMS: atom_id res chain seq x y z
N MET A 1 -18.62 10.37 31.49
CA MET A 1 -17.63 10.49 30.40
C MET A 1 -18.20 9.76 29.21
N ASN A 2 -18.57 10.44 28.12
CA ASN A 2 -19.03 9.77 26.91
C ASN A 2 -17.84 9.00 26.32
N GLU A 3 -17.88 7.69 26.38
CA GLU A 3 -17.01 6.85 25.55
C GLU A 3 -17.30 7.24 24.09
N LYS A 4 -16.39 7.99 23.46
CA LYS A 4 -16.45 8.19 22.01
C LYS A 4 -16.38 6.80 21.39
N LYS A 5 -17.49 6.34 20.84
CA LYS A 5 -17.58 5.08 20.13
C LYS A 5 -16.44 5.04 19.10
N ARG A 6 -15.59 4.00 19.15
CA ARG A 6 -14.50 3.81 18.18
C ARG A 6 -15.11 3.88 16.78
N PRO A 7 -14.50 4.61 15.82
CA PRO A 7 -14.94 4.59 14.43
C PRO A 7 -15.02 3.14 13.94
N ASN A 8 -16.06 2.82 13.20
CA ASN A 8 -16.24 1.52 12.57
C ASN A 8 -15.98 1.67 11.07
N PHE A 9 -15.19 0.77 10.50
CA PHE A 9 -14.81 0.75 9.09
C PHE A 9 -15.33 -0.53 8.41
N PRO A 10 -16.66 -0.67 8.19
CA PRO A 10 -17.22 -1.86 7.55
C PRO A 10 -16.71 -2.03 6.11
N ASP A 11 -16.83 -3.24 5.56
CA ASP A 11 -16.52 -3.45 4.16
C ASP A 11 -17.48 -2.64 3.27
N LYS A 12 -16.90 -1.77 2.41
CA LYS A 12 -17.70 -0.94 1.48
C LYS A 12 -18.21 -1.72 0.28
N TYR A 13 -17.50 -2.77 -0.10
CA TYR A 13 -17.75 -3.54 -1.31
C TYR A 13 -17.70 -5.04 -1.00
N HIS A 14 -18.45 -5.80 -1.79
CA HIS A 14 -18.49 -7.26 -1.74
C HIS A 14 -18.36 -7.81 -3.16
N LEU A 15 -17.21 -7.56 -3.76
CA LEU A 15 -16.94 -7.91 -5.15
C LEU A 15 -16.62 -9.40 -5.29
N SER A 16 -17.17 -10.02 -6.32
CA SER A 16 -16.69 -11.33 -6.77
C SER A 16 -15.25 -11.24 -7.28
N ARG A 17 -14.58 -12.40 -7.36
CA ARG A 17 -13.24 -12.46 -7.95
C ARG A 17 -13.19 -11.89 -9.37
N LYS A 18 -14.21 -12.15 -10.19
CA LYS A 18 -14.31 -11.63 -11.56
C LYS A 18 -14.36 -10.11 -11.59
N GLU A 19 -15.14 -9.52 -10.69
CA GLU A 19 -15.27 -8.06 -10.56
C GLU A 19 -13.98 -7.43 -10.05
N SER A 20 -13.34 -8.04 -9.04
CA SER A 20 -12.04 -7.58 -8.53
C SER A 20 -10.96 -7.60 -9.61
N VAL A 21 -10.88 -8.68 -10.41
CA VAL A 21 -9.97 -8.77 -11.57
C VAL A 21 -10.26 -7.69 -12.61
N TYR A 22 -11.54 -7.50 -12.92
CA TYR A 22 -11.96 -6.45 -13.87
C TYR A 22 -11.59 -5.06 -13.38
N LEU A 23 -11.90 -4.75 -12.12
CA LEU A 23 -11.62 -3.46 -11.49
C LEU A 23 -10.13 -3.13 -11.54
N LEU A 24 -9.27 -4.07 -11.14
CA LEU A 24 -7.82 -3.89 -11.18
C LEU A 24 -7.31 -3.68 -12.60
N LYS A 25 -7.70 -4.53 -13.55
CA LYS A 25 -7.26 -4.43 -14.94
C LYS A 25 -7.73 -3.14 -15.61
N LYS A 26 -8.96 -2.73 -15.33
CA LYS A 26 -9.56 -1.51 -15.89
C LYS A 26 -8.80 -0.26 -15.45
N ASN A 27 -8.33 -0.24 -14.20
CA ASN A 27 -7.73 0.94 -13.58
C ASN A 27 -6.20 0.83 -13.43
N ILE A 28 -5.54 -0.16 -14.05
CA ILE A 28 -4.11 -0.44 -13.84
C ILE A 28 -3.21 0.78 -14.06
N VAL A 29 -3.53 1.62 -15.05
CA VAL A 29 -2.74 2.83 -15.36
C VAL A 29 -2.81 3.82 -14.20
N GLU A 30 -4.01 4.11 -13.72
CA GLU A 30 -4.24 5.03 -12.61
C GLU A 30 -3.66 4.50 -11.29
N LEU A 31 -3.82 3.20 -11.04
CA LEU A 31 -3.26 2.55 -9.85
C LEU A 31 -1.73 2.66 -9.81
N VAL A 32 -1.06 2.41 -10.93
CA VAL A 32 0.39 2.54 -11.04
C VAL A 32 0.82 4.00 -10.93
N TYR A 33 0.11 4.91 -11.61
CA TYR A 33 0.38 6.34 -11.53
C TYR A 33 0.33 6.86 -10.09
N ASN A 34 -0.76 6.55 -9.38
CA ASN A 34 -0.95 6.97 -7.99
C ASN A 34 0.11 6.33 -7.06
N ALA A 35 0.42 5.04 -7.25
CA ALA A 35 1.46 4.35 -6.47
C ALA A 35 2.86 4.96 -6.72
N GLY A 36 3.14 5.44 -7.92
CA GLY A 36 4.39 6.11 -8.26
C GLY A 36 4.65 7.39 -7.48
N LYS A 37 3.59 8.05 -6.98
CA LYS A 37 3.73 9.26 -6.15
C LYS A 37 4.45 9.00 -4.83
N PHE A 38 4.46 7.77 -4.32
CA PHE A 38 5.26 7.41 -3.14
C PHE A 38 6.77 7.55 -3.36
N GLU A 39 7.21 7.45 -4.60
CA GLU A 39 8.61 7.59 -5.02
C GLU A 39 8.91 8.97 -5.64
N GLY A 40 7.95 9.87 -5.60
CA GLY A 40 8.11 11.19 -6.19
C GLY A 40 8.20 11.18 -7.72
N LEU A 41 7.65 10.16 -8.39
CA LEU A 41 7.64 10.08 -9.84
C LEU A 41 7.04 11.33 -10.46
N ASN A 42 7.76 11.90 -11.41
CA ASN A 42 7.34 13.07 -12.18
C ASN A 42 6.58 12.72 -13.47
N THR A 43 6.29 11.44 -13.70
CA THR A 43 5.48 11.01 -14.85
C THR A 43 4.07 11.57 -14.75
N THR A 44 3.51 11.97 -15.88
CA THR A 44 2.10 12.27 -16.03
C THR A 44 1.31 10.97 -16.18
N LEU A 45 -0.01 11.04 -15.99
CA LEU A 45 -0.90 9.89 -16.23
C LEU A 45 -0.77 9.38 -17.68
N LEU A 46 -0.66 10.28 -18.66
CA LEU A 46 -0.47 9.92 -20.06
C LEU A 46 0.86 9.20 -20.31
N GLN A 47 1.96 9.68 -19.75
CA GLN A 47 3.26 9.00 -19.85
C GLN A 47 3.23 7.62 -19.20
N THR A 48 2.57 7.51 -18.03
CA THR A 48 2.36 6.21 -17.37
C THR A 48 1.56 5.26 -18.28
N GLU A 49 0.51 5.75 -18.95
CA GLU A 49 -0.27 4.98 -19.91
C GLU A 49 0.57 4.53 -21.12
N GLU A 50 1.39 5.43 -21.68
CA GLU A 50 2.28 5.12 -22.80
C GLU A 50 3.28 4.01 -22.46
N ILE A 51 3.86 4.06 -21.25
CA ILE A 51 4.77 3.01 -20.76
C ILE A 51 4.02 1.68 -20.60
N ILE A 52 2.87 1.70 -19.94
CA ILE A 52 2.13 0.47 -19.58
C ILE A 52 1.51 -0.21 -20.80
N LYS A 53 0.87 0.55 -21.70
CA LYS A 53 0.08 0.02 -22.81
C LYS A 53 0.87 -0.11 -24.11
N TYR A 54 1.80 0.80 -24.36
CA TYR A 54 2.46 0.93 -25.67
C TYR A 54 3.96 0.71 -25.62
N ASN A 55 4.54 0.45 -24.45
CA ASN A 55 5.98 0.29 -24.22
C ASN A 55 6.79 1.49 -24.76
N ARG A 56 6.26 2.70 -24.60
CA ARG A 56 6.87 3.95 -25.04
C ARG A 56 7.21 4.82 -23.84
N ALA A 57 8.40 5.40 -23.82
CA ALA A 57 8.91 6.22 -22.73
C ALA A 57 9.51 7.52 -23.27
N ASN A 58 8.68 8.38 -23.85
CA ASN A 58 9.14 9.66 -24.40
C ASN A 58 9.36 10.67 -23.27
N ASN A 59 10.57 11.22 -23.17
CA ASN A 59 10.95 12.22 -22.18
C ASN A 59 10.69 11.78 -20.71
N VAL A 60 10.90 10.52 -20.41
CA VAL A 60 10.80 9.95 -19.06
C VAL A 60 12.17 9.39 -18.69
N ALA A 61 12.63 9.66 -17.47
CA ALA A 61 13.88 9.10 -16.96
C ALA A 61 13.80 7.57 -16.91
N VAL A 62 14.92 6.90 -17.13
CA VAL A 62 14.98 5.43 -17.15
C VAL A 62 14.52 4.84 -15.83
N ASP A 63 14.94 5.44 -14.71
CA ASP A 63 14.57 4.99 -13.37
C ASP A 63 13.06 5.10 -13.12
N ASP A 64 12.43 6.18 -13.61
CA ASP A 64 10.98 6.36 -13.56
C ASP A 64 10.25 5.28 -14.38
N VAL A 65 10.79 4.94 -15.56
CA VAL A 65 10.23 3.85 -16.39
C VAL A 65 10.32 2.51 -15.66
N LEU A 66 11.46 2.20 -15.04
CA LEU A 66 11.66 0.97 -14.28
C LEU A 66 10.68 0.90 -13.10
N THR A 67 10.49 2.01 -12.38
CA THR A 67 9.53 2.07 -11.27
C THR A 67 8.10 1.83 -11.74
N VAL A 68 7.66 2.44 -12.85
CA VAL A 68 6.34 2.21 -13.45
C VAL A 68 6.15 0.74 -13.83
N VAL A 69 7.14 0.13 -14.50
CA VAL A 69 7.10 -1.27 -14.91
C VAL A 69 7.05 -2.20 -13.70
N ASN A 70 7.84 -1.94 -12.66
CA ASN A 70 7.88 -2.75 -11.46
C ASN A 70 6.57 -2.63 -10.65
N LEU A 71 5.99 -1.44 -10.56
CA LEU A 71 4.66 -1.25 -9.95
C LEU A 71 3.58 -2.02 -10.73
N LYS A 72 3.57 -1.93 -12.07
CA LYS A 72 2.66 -2.71 -12.90
C LYS A 72 2.78 -4.22 -12.61
N ARG A 73 4.01 -4.76 -12.61
CA ARG A 73 4.27 -6.17 -12.29
C ARG A 73 3.78 -6.55 -10.88
N GLY A 74 3.98 -5.66 -9.91
CA GLY A 74 3.48 -5.83 -8.56
C GLY A 74 1.95 -5.95 -8.52
N PHE A 75 1.22 -5.07 -9.20
CA PHE A 75 -0.24 -5.16 -9.32
C PHE A 75 -0.69 -6.41 -10.07
N GLU A 76 -0.03 -6.77 -11.16
CA GLU A 76 -0.34 -8.00 -11.93
C GLU A 76 -0.14 -9.26 -11.08
N MET A 77 0.83 -9.26 -10.15
CA MET A 77 1.03 -10.37 -9.23
C MET A 77 -0.18 -10.61 -8.31
N LEU A 78 -0.97 -9.57 -7.98
CA LEU A 78 -2.19 -9.71 -7.18
C LEU A 78 -3.27 -10.55 -7.87
N LEU A 79 -3.23 -10.66 -9.20
CA LEU A 79 -4.16 -11.49 -9.98
C LEU A 79 -3.92 -12.98 -9.80
N ASN A 80 -2.71 -13.37 -9.39
CA ASN A 80 -2.37 -14.74 -9.13
C ASN A 80 -2.92 -15.17 -7.76
N ASP A 81 -3.53 -16.35 -7.73
CA ASP A 81 -4.04 -16.94 -6.50
C ASP A 81 -2.90 -17.57 -5.71
N LEU A 82 -2.26 -16.75 -4.90
CA LEU A 82 -1.18 -17.22 -4.06
C LEU A 82 -1.76 -17.65 -2.71
N GLN A 83 -1.67 -18.93 -2.44
CA GLN A 83 -1.98 -19.53 -1.13
C GLN A 83 -0.89 -19.23 -0.08
N GLU A 84 0.09 -18.43 -0.45
CA GLU A 84 1.19 -18.04 0.44
C GLU A 84 0.71 -17.22 1.63
N PRO A 85 1.35 -17.37 2.79
CA PRO A 85 1.21 -16.44 3.90
C PRO A 85 1.48 -15.01 3.45
N LEU A 86 0.76 -14.04 4.01
CA LEU A 86 0.82 -12.65 3.55
C LEU A 86 2.23 -12.05 3.67
N LEU A 87 3.00 -12.42 4.70
CA LEU A 87 4.38 -11.93 4.83
C LEU A 87 5.26 -12.40 3.66
N GLU A 88 5.14 -13.65 3.23
CA GLU A 88 5.89 -14.16 2.07
C GLU A 88 5.43 -13.47 0.78
N THR A 89 4.11 -13.23 0.65
CA THR A 89 3.57 -12.42 -0.44
C THR A 89 4.15 -11.00 -0.41
N SER A 90 4.24 -10.37 0.76
CA SER A 90 4.82 -9.02 0.94
C SER A 90 6.31 -8.99 0.56
N LYS A 91 7.09 -10.01 0.94
CA LYS A 91 8.50 -10.16 0.52
C LYS A 91 8.63 -10.27 -1.00
N ARG A 92 7.75 -11.03 -1.65
CA ARG A 92 7.74 -11.15 -3.13
C ARG A 92 7.36 -9.86 -3.82
N ILE A 93 6.35 -9.14 -3.29
CA ILE A 93 5.97 -7.81 -3.76
C ILE A 93 7.17 -6.87 -3.65
N ASN A 94 7.79 -6.79 -2.46
CA ASN A 94 8.93 -5.93 -2.23
C ASN A 94 10.09 -6.22 -3.18
N ARG A 95 10.39 -7.50 -3.43
CA ARG A 95 11.43 -7.91 -4.40
C ARG A 95 11.19 -7.36 -5.79
N ILE A 96 9.93 -7.13 -6.17
CA ILE A 96 9.57 -6.56 -7.47
C ILE A 96 9.62 -5.03 -7.41
N VAL A 97 8.91 -4.42 -6.44
CA VAL A 97 8.70 -2.97 -6.44
C VAL A 97 9.86 -2.16 -5.86
N ALA A 98 10.81 -2.81 -5.21
CA ALA A 98 12.02 -2.20 -4.67
C ALA A 98 13.29 -2.78 -5.29
N ALA A 99 13.18 -3.40 -6.46
CA ALA A 99 14.30 -4.10 -7.11
C ALA A 99 15.51 -3.20 -7.35
N GLU A 100 15.28 -1.92 -7.68
CA GLU A 100 16.34 -0.97 -8.03
C GLU A 100 16.79 -0.14 -6.82
N ASP A 101 16.00 -0.07 -5.74
CA ASP A 101 16.22 0.88 -4.64
C ASP A 101 16.72 0.21 -3.36
N ALA A 102 16.25 -1.02 -3.08
CA ALA A 102 16.56 -1.69 -1.83
C ALA A 102 17.95 -2.36 -1.86
N LEU A 103 18.66 -2.28 -0.73
CA LEU A 103 19.94 -2.99 -0.56
C LEU A 103 19.77 -4.52 -0.73
N PHE A 104 18.70 -5.07 -0.19
CA PHE A 104 18.32 -6.48 -0.33
C PHE A 104 16.81 -6.56 -0.62
N PRO A 105 16.38 -6.51 -1.90
CA PRO A 105 14.98 -6.54 -2.27
C PRO A 105 14.26 -7.81 -1.80
N GLY A 106 13.16 -7.64 -1.09
CA GLY A 106 12.34 -8.73 -0.57
C GLY A 106 12.82 -9.34 0.74
N GLU A 107 13.87 -8.78 1.36
CA GLU A 107 14.37 -9.25 2.65
C GLU A 107 13.96 -8.30 3.78
N ILE A 108 13.60 -8.89 4.93
CA ILE A 108 13.39 -8.11 6.16
C ILE A 108 14.72 -7.47 6.54
N ARG A 109 14.69 -6.16 6.80
CA ARG A 109 15.91 -5.43 7.13
C ARG A 109 16.49 -5.87 8.47
N THR A 110 17.81 -5.90 8.49
CA THR A 110 18.61 -6.21 9.69
C THR A 110 19.45 -5.02 10.14
N GLY A 111 19.24 -3.85 9.53
CA GLY A 111 19.93 -2.60 9.83
C GLY A 111 18.97 -1.45 10.08
N GLY A 112 19.47 -0.37 10.71
CA GLY A 112 18.72 0.84 10.95
C GLY A 112 18.44 1.59 9.65
N VAL A 113 17.26 2.22 9.57
CA VAL A 113 16.87 3.14 8.51
C VAL A 113 16.25 4.38 9.14
N GLU A 114 16.26 5.47 8.42
CA GLU A 114 15.58 6.72 8.82
C GLU A 114 14.58 7.12 7.73
N VAL A 115 13.43 7.65 8.13
CA VAL A 115 12.42 8.18 7.24
C VAL A 115 12.31 9.69 7.46
N SER A 116 12.48 10.46 6.39
CA SER A 116 12.18 11.87 6.42
C SER A 116 10.66 12.08 6.44
N THR A 117 10.17 12.83 7.41
CA THR A 117 8.76 13.18 7.57
C THR A 117 8.60 14.70 7.62
N ILE A 118 7.37 15.18 7.47
CA ILE A 118 7.07 16.63 7.62
C ILE A 118 7.43 17.14 9.04
N GLN A 119 7.39 16.26 10.03
CA GLN A 119 7.68 16.58 11.43
C GLN A 119 9.15 16.34 11.83
N GLY A 120 10.00 15.95 10.88
CA GLY A 120 11.41 15.67 11.12
C GLY A 120 11.77 14.21 10.79
N ARG A 121 12.84 13.72 11.39
CA ARG A 121 13.31 12.36 11.17
C ARG A 121 12.56 11.37 12.07
N TYR A 122 12.12 10.29 11.48
CA TYR A 122 11.55 9.14 12.16
C TYR A 122 12.48 7.93 12.04
N VAL A 123 12.82 7.31 13.18
CA VAL A 123 13.61 6.09 13.24
C VAL A 123 12.67 4.94 13.63
N PRO A 124 12.29 4.07 12.68
CA PRO A 124 11.41 2.95 12.96
C PRO A 124 12.13 1.86 13.78
N PRO A 125 11.39 1.12 14.63
CA PRO A 125 11.96 -0.02 15.36
C PRO A 125 12.46 -1.07 14.38
N MET A 126 13.49 -1.82 14.80
CA MET A 126 13.95 -3.00 14.07
C MET A 126 13.21 -4.21 14.61
N LEU A 127 12.42 -4.85 13.76
CA LEU A 127 11.61 -6.02 14.10
C LEU A 127 12.21 -7.28 13.50
N THR A 128 12.15 -8.36 14.25
CA THR A 128 12.44 -9.72 13.76
C THR A 128 11.27 -10.23 12.92
N GLU A 129 11.51 -11.22 12.09
CA GLU A 129 10.46 -11.86 11.31
C GLU A 129 9.36 -12.48 12.18
N THR A 130 9.73 -13.00 13.36
CA THR A 130 8.76 -13.53 14.33
C THR A 130 7.83 -12.44 14.85
N GLU A 131 8.39 -11.31 15.29
CA GLU A 131 7.59 -10.16 15.76
C GLU A 131 6.65 -9.61 14.66
N ILE A 132 7.10 -9.61 13.40
CA ILE A 132 6.27 -9.20 12.27
C ILE A 132 5.09 -10.18 12.07
N LYS A 133 5.34 -11.49 12.18
CA LYS A 133 4.29 -12.52 12.08
C LYS A 133 3.29 -12.42 13.24
N ASP A 134 3.77 -12.23 14.45
CA ASP A 134 2.93 -12.07 15.63
C ASP A 134 2.00 -10.84 15.48
N GLN A 135 2.52 -9.72 14.99
CA GLN A 135 1.72 -8.52 14.71
C GLN A 135 0.72 -8.72 13.56
N TYR A 136 1.12 -9.45 12.54
CA TYR A 136 0.19 -9.84 11.47
C TYR A 136 -0.98 -10.66 12.02
N ASP A 137 -0.68 -11.69 12.81
CA ASP A 137 -1.69 -12.56 13.41
C ASP A 137 -2.60 -11.77 14.37
N GLU A 138 -2.03 -10.85 15.16
CA GLU A 138 -2.79 -9.96 16.01
C GLU A 138 -3.81 -9.11 15.21
N ILE A 139 -3.38 -8.51 14.09
CA ILE A 139 -4.27 -7.73 13.23
C ILE A 139 -5.36 -8.61 12.60
N MET A 140 -4.99 -9.77 12.05
CA MET A 140 -5.90 -10.63 11.29
C MET A 140 -6.92 -11.36 12.17
N ASN A 141 -6.62 -11.58 13.45
CA ASN A 141 -7.51 -12.24 14.40
C ASN A 141 -8.46 -11.26 15.13
N GLN A 142 -8.36 -9.95 14.89
CA GLN A 142 -9.31 -8.98 15.45
C GLN A 142 -10.71 -9.17 14.86
N ASP A 143 -11.73 -8.95 15.69
CA ASP A 143 -13.14 -8.93 15.26
C ASP A 143 -13.49 -7.57 14.64
N ILE A 144 -12.95 -7.33 13.45
CA ILE A 144 -13.11 -6.13 12.61
C ILE A 144 -13.25 -6.54 11.15
N SER A 145 -13.68 -5.61 10.28
CA SER A 145 -13.84 -5.87 8.85
C SER A 145 -12.52 -6.22 8.17
N GLU A 146 -12.59 -6.91 7.03
CA GLU A 146 -11.42 -7.20 6.21
C GLU A 146 -10.78 -5.92 5.64
N THR A 147 -11.59 -4.92 5.35
CA THR A 147 -11.11 -3.57 5.00
C THR A 147 -10.27 -2.97 6.11
N GLU A 148 -10.74 -2.97 7.36
CA GLU A 148 -9.98 -2.40 8.48
C GLU A 148 -8.69 -3.18 8.72
N LYS A 149 -8.72 -4.52 8.68
CA LYS A 149 -7.50 -5.36 8.77
C LYS A 149 -6.48 -4.97 7.71
N ALA A 150 -6.93 -4.82 6.46
CA ALA A 150 -6.08 -4.44 5.34
C ALA A 150 -5.43 -3.07 5.54
N LEU A 151 -6.20 -2.07 5.98
CA LEU A 151 -5.68 -0.73 6.25
C LEU A 151 -4.69 -0.71 7.42
N ARG A 152 -4.94 -1.49 8.48
CA ARG A 152 -3.99 -1.63 9.61
C ARG A 152 -2.69 -2.28 9.17
N TRP A 153 -2.75 -3.27 8.28
CA TRP A 153 -1.55 -3.87 7.69
C TRP A 153 -0.74 -2.87 6.87
N PHE A 154 -1.42 -2.01 6.09
CA PHE A 154 -0.76 -0.89 5.42
C PHE A 154 0.02 -0.01 6.41
N LEU A 155 -0.64 0.40 7.48
CA LEU A 155 -0.04 1.28 8.49
C LEU A 155 1.11 0.60 9.23
N PHE A 156 0.98 -0.69 9.52
CA PHE A 156 2.03 -1.46 10.16
C PHE A 156 3.31 -1.50 9.32
N ILE A 157 3.24 -1.88 8.05
CA ILE A 157 4.41 -1.92 7.17
C ILE A 157 5.00 -0.51 7.01
N SER A 158 4.13 0.47 6.76
CA SER A 158 4.56 1.86 6.50
C SER A 158 5.26 2.48 7.71
N LYS A 159 4.80 2.23 8.93
CA LYS A 159 5.40 2.76 10.15
C LYS A 159 6.69 2.02 10.52
N ASN A 160 6.66 0.70 10.50
CA ASN A 160 7.79 -0.10 10.98
C ASN A 160 8.90 -0.24 9.94
N GLN A 161 8.65 0.13 8.66
CA GLN A 161 9.68 0.07 7.62
C GLN A 161 10.40 -1.29 7.63
N ILE A 162 9.63 -2.38 7.53
CA ILE A 162 10.14 -3.75 7.73
C ILE A 162 11.11 -4.22 6.64
N PHE A 163 11.15 -3.56 5.49
CA PHE A 163 12.08 -3.81 4.39
C PHE A 163 13.15 -2.71 4.31
N TRP A 164 14.21 -2.96 3.54
CA TRP A 164 15.30 -2.01 3.32
C TRP A 164 14.85 -0.77 2.55
N ASP A 165 13.93 -0.92 1.59
CA ASP A 165 13.28 0.15 0.86
C ASP A 165 11.92 -0.31 0.30
N GLY A 166 11.17 0.59 -0.38
CA GLY A 166 9.89 0.29 -1.01
C GLY A 166 8.75 -0.04 -0.04
N ASN A 167 8.87 0.33 1.24
CA ASN A 167 7.90 -0.06 2.27
C ASN A 167 6.48 0.43 1.99
N LYS A 168 6.28 1.68 1.55
CA LYS A 168 4.94 2.22 1.23
C LYS A 168 4.34 1.54 0.00
N ARG A 169 5.15 1.29 -1.04
CA ARG A 169 4.72 0.54 -2.24
C ARG A 169 4.32 -0.89 -1.88
N THR A 170 5.14 -1.56 -1.08
CA THR A 170 4.85 -2.91 -0.57
C THR A 170 3.60 -2.93 0.30
N ALA A 171 3.45 -1.96 1.21
CA ALA A 171 2.26 -1.81 2.03
C ALA A 171 1.00 -1.69 1.18
N LEU A 172 1.00 -0.80 0.17
CA LEU A 172 -0.13 -0.60 -0.73
C LEU A 172 -0.53 -1.90 -1.45
N LEU A 173 0.43 -2.60 -2.02
CA LEU A 173 0.16 -3.81 -2.79
C LEU A 173 -0.24 -5.00 -1.89
N SER A 174 0.40 -5.15 -0.72
CA SER A 174 0.03 -6.19 0.25
C SER A 174 -1.38 -5.98 0.80
N THR A 175 -1.75 -4.72 1.06
CA THR A 175 -3.11 -4.34 1.45
C THR A 175 -4.11 -4.68 0.35
N ASN A 176 -3.81 -4.34 -0.89
CA ASN A 176 -4.64 -4.70 -2.03
C ASN A 176 -4.75 -6.22 -2.24
N LYS A 177 -3.75 -7.01 -1.84
CA LYS A 177 -3.88 -8.48 -1.84
C LYS A 177 -4.95 -8.97 -0.87
N ILE A 178 -5.02 -8.39 0.34
CA ILE A 178 -6.07 -8.70 1.32
C ILE A 178 -7.43 -8.29 0.75
N MET A 179 -7.56 -7.05 0.30
CA MET A 179 -8.81 -6.51 -0.23
C MET A 179 -9.31 -7.28 -1.46
N PHE A 180 -8.42 -7.59 -2.39
CA PHE A 180 -8.72 -8.38 -3.57
C PHE A 180 -9.22 -9.79 -3.24
N ARG A 181 -8.60 -10.45 -2.25
CA ARG A 181 -8.99 -11.78 -1.79
C ARG A 181 -10.41 -11.78 -1.20
N ASN A 182 -10.78 -10.71 -0.50
CA ASN A 182 -12.06 -10.59 0.20
C ASN A 182 -13.13 -9.80 -0.57
N GLY A 183 -12.80 -9.28 -1.76
CA GLY A 183 -13.72 -8.49 -2.57
C GLY A 183 -14.04 -7.11 -1.99
N SER A 184 -13.19 -6.59 -1.10
CA SER A 184 -13.45 -5.34 -0.35
C SER A 184 -13.10 -4.07 -1.15
N GLY A 185 -12.92 -4.16 -2.46
CA GLY A 185 -12.53 -3.04 -3.33
C GLY A 185 -11.02 -2.96 -3.54
N VAL A 186 -10.53 -1.77 -3.88
CA VAL A 186 -9.13 -1.47 -4.16
C VAL A 186 -8.71 -0.22 -3.38
N LEU A 187 -7.57 -0.29 -2.70
CA LEU A 187 -6.91 0.85 -2.09
C LEU A 187 -6.02 1.54 -3.12
N SER A 188 -6.23 2.82 -3.33
CA SER A 188 -5.33 3.70 -4.08
C SER A 188 -5.35 5.09 -3.44
N ILE A 189 -4.18 5.70 -3.29
CA ILE A 189 -4.09 7.07 -2.78
C ILE A 189 -4.10 8.01 -3.99
N PRO A 190 -5.24 8.63 -4.32
CA PRO A 190 -5.32 9.49 -5.50
C PRO A 190 -4.42 10.73 -5.34
N GLU A 191 -3.91 11.25 -6.45
CA GLU A 191 -3.00 12.41 -6.43
C GLU A 191 -3.59 13.59 -5.66
N THR A 192 -4.89 13.83 -5.77
CA THR A 192 -5.61 14.89 -5.06
C THR A 192 -5.62 14.73 -3.54
N ALA A 193 -5.51 13.48 -3.06
CA ALA A 193 -5.49 13.15 -1.64
C ALA A 193 -4.06 12.98 -1.08
N PHE A 194 -3.03 12.95 -1.94
CA PHE A 194 -1.69 12.54 -1.59
C PHE A 194 -1.01 13.43 -0.55
N ILE A 195 -1.16 14.75 -0.67
CA ILE A 195 -0.58 15.70 0.29
C ILE A 195 -1.17 15.47 1.67
N LYS A 196 -2.50 15.43 1.77
CA LYS A 196 -3.19 15.23 3.04
C LYS A 196 -2.90 13.87 3.67
N PHE A 197 -2.84 12.84 2.84
CA PHE A 197 -2.44 11.50 3.27
C PHE A 197 -1.03 11.50 3.90
N ASN A 198 -0.05 12.13 3.24
CA ASN A 198 1.33 12.20 3.77
C ASN A 198 1.44 12.99 5.06
N GLU A 199 0.66 14.07 5.24
CA GLU A 199 0.57 14.80 6.50
C GLU A 199 0.08 13.89 7.64
N LEU A 200 -1.02 13.17 7.41
CA LEU A 200 -1.61 12.26 8.39
C LEU A 200 -0.67 11.10 8.71
N LEU A 201 -0.07 10.49 7.69
CA LEU A 201 0.88 9.40 7.86
C LEU A 201 2.14 9.85 8.62
N SER A 202 2.65 11.05 8.34
CA SER A 202 3.77 11.65 9.05
C SER A 202 3.44 11.87 10.54
N THR A 203 2.25 12.36 10.84
CA THR A 203 1.76 12.53 12.21
C THR A 203 1.63 11.18 12.92
N TYR A 204 1.14 10.15 12.23
CA TYR A 204 1.03 8.79 12.76
C TYR A 204 2.39 8.18 13.08
N TYR A 205 3.46 8.48 12.32
CA TYR A 205 4.80 7.97 12.63
C TYR A 205 5.33 8.48 13.97
N SER A 206 5.07 9.75 14.29
CA SER A 206 5.57 10.41 15.51
C SER A 206 4.64 10.32 16.71
N SER A 207 3.39 9.88 16.54
CA SER A 207 2.40 9.79 17.63
C SER A 207 1.66 8.44 17.63
N GLN A 208 0.78 8.20 18.64
CA GLN A 208 0.06 6.94 18.80
C GLN A 208 -1.46 7.12 18.59
N ALA A 209 -2.21 6.13 18.91
CA ALA A 209 -3.67 5.89 18.86
C ALA A 209 -4.60 6.91 18.14
N ILE A 210 -4.59 8.19 18.46
CA ILE A 210 -5.49 9.18 17.83
C ILE A 210 -5.11 9.40 16.37
N ALA A 211 -3.81 9.55 16.08
CA ALA A 211 -3.32 9.76 14.72
C ALA A 211 -3.52 8.51 13.84
N GLU A 212 -3.49 7.30 14.41
CA GLU A 212 -3.85 6.08 13.70
C GLU A 212 -5.29 6.13 13.21
N LEU A 213 -6.24 6.51 14.06
CA LEU A 213 -7.64 6.61 13.67
C LEU A 213 -7.90 7.68 12.61
N GLU A 214 -7.17 8.78 12.65
CA GLU A 214 -7.30 9.85 11.65
C GLU A 214 -6.83 9.39 10.27
N VAL A 215 -5.68 8.71 10.18
CA VAL A 215 -5.20 8.20 8.89
C VAL A 215 -6.07 7.02 8.40
N LEU A 216 -6.55 6.13 9.29
CA LEU A 216 -7.49 5.08 8.93
C LEU A 216 -8.80 5.65 8.37
N SER A 217 -9.41 6.63 9.05
CA SER A 217 -10.63 7.29 8.59
C SER A 217 -10.42 7.92 7.22
N PHE A 218 -9.33 8.65 7.05
CA PHE A 218 -9.00 9.28 5.77
C PHE A 218 -8.84 8.25 4.64
N MET A 219 -8.06 7.19 4.88
CA MET A 219 -7.87 6.14 3.88
C MET A 219 -9.20 5.46 3.54
N TYR A 220 -10.00 5.15 4.56
CA TYR A 220 -11.30 4.53 4.39
C TYR A 220 -12.24 5.41 3.56
N GLU A 221 -12.32 6.70 3.86
CA GLU A 221 -13.27 7.62 3.21
C GLU A 221 -12.86 7.99 1.77
N HIS A 222 -11.57 8.20 1.52
CA HIS A 222 -11.07 8.85 0.32
C HIS A 222 -10.22 7.97 -0.61
N CYS A 223 -9.77 6.80 -0.14
CA CYS A 223 -8.77 6.02 -0.86
C CYS A 223 -9.25 4.62 -1.27
N ILE A 224 -10.48 4.23 -0.93
CA ILE A 224 -11.04 2.93 -1.30
C ILE A 224 -12.12 3.13 -2.34
N PHE A 225 -11.99 2.44 -3.47
CA PHE A 225 -12.99 2.43 -4.53
C PHE A 225 -13.33 0.99 -4.96
N GLY A 226 -14.49 0.85 -5.61
CA GLY A 226 -14.99 -0.44 -6.09
C GLY A 226 -15.89 -0.26 -7.29
N ILE A 227 -16.77 -1.22 -7.52
CA ILE A 227 -17.82 -1.13 -8.52
C ILE A 227 -19.10 -0.76 -7.78
N ASP A 228 -19.67 0.39 -8.14
CA ASP A 228 -20.96 0.83 -7.65
C ASP A 228 -22.04 0.36 -8.63
N TYR A 229 -23.10 -0.27 -8.09
CA TYR A 229 -24.25 -0.77 -8.85
C TYR A 229 -25.52 0.06 -8.59
N SER A 230 -25.39 1.22 -7.89
CA SER A 230 -26.51 2.13 -7.62
C SER A 230 -26.91 2.96 -8.83
#